data_fc6d9575c765eec3428c4cd54e4662a9
#
_entry.id   fc6d9575c765eec3428c4cd54e4662a9
#
_cell.length_a   1.000
_cell.length_b   1.000
_cell.length_c   1.000
_cell.angle_alpha   90.00
_cell.angle_beta   90.00
_cell.angle_gamma   90.00
#
_symmetry.space_group_name_H-M   'P 1'
#
loop_
_entity.id
_entity.type
_entity.pdbx_description
1 polymer ?
#
loop_
_entity_poly.entity_id
_entity_poly.type
_entity_poly.pdbx_seq_one_letter_code
_entity_poly.pdbx_strand_id
1 'polypeptide(L)' 'MHSKNFEKVKQLYRSGLWNKKRVKDAVTNPEDRPWITAAEYEEITGEKYE' A
#
# COMPACT_ATOMS: atom_id res chain seq x y z
N MET A 1 -1.66 -13.51 -5.55
CA MET A 1 -2.15 -13.45 -4.16
C MET A 1 -1.67 -12.18 -3.49
N HIS A 2 -2.54 -11.50 -2.77
CA HIS A 2 -2.21 -10.23 -2.13
C HIS A 2 -1.60 -10.43 -0.76
N SER A 3 -0.86 -9.44 -0.32
CA SER A 3 -0.29 -9.46 1.02
C SER A 3 -1.39 -9.45 2.07
N LYS A 4 -1.04 -9.91 3.26
CA LYS A 4 -1.98 -9.99 4.37
C LYS A 4 -2.65 -8.65 4.67
N ASN A 5 -1.92 -7.55 4.51
CA ASN A 5 -2.42 -6.22 4.81
C ASN A 5 -2.99 -5.47 3.61
N PHE A 6 -3.06 -6.12 2.46
CA PHE A 6 -3.50 -5.47 1.24
C PHE A 6 -4.89 -4.84 1.39
N GLU A 7 -5.84 -5.64 1.86
CA GLU A 7 -7.22 -5.16 2.01
C GLU A 7 -7.31 -4.03 3.01
N LYS A 8 -6.57 -4.13 4.10
CA LYS A 8 -6.58 -3.11 5.13
C LYS A 8 -6.05 -1.78 4.59
N VAL A 9 -4.91 -1.82 3.91
CA VAL A 9 -4.31 -0.61 3.35
C VAL A 9 -5.21 -0.02 2.27
N LYS A 10 -5.80 -0.87 1.45
CA LYS A 10 -6.71 -0.43 0.42
C LYS A 10 -7.89 0.34 1.00
N GLN A 11 -8.47 -0.18 2.08
CA GLN A 11 -9.59 0.48 2.74
C GLN A 11 -9.17 1.80 3.36
N LEU A 12 -8.01 1.83 3.99
CA LEU A 12 -7.51 3.06 4.60
C LEU A 12 -7.31 4.15 3.56
N TYR A 13 -6.80 3.78 2.40
CA TYR A 13 -6.61 4.74 1.33
C TYR A 13 -7.95 5.22 0.76
N ARG A 14 -8.86 4.30 0.50
CA ARG A 14 -10.15 4.64 -0.11
C ARG A 14 -11.04 5.46 0.81
N SER A 15 -10.90 5.27 2.11
CA SER A 15 -11.69 6.05 3.08
C SER A 15 -11.11 7.43 3.34
N GLY A 16 -9.92 7.71 2.82
CA GLY A 16 -9.29 9.01 2.99
C GLY A 16 -8.43 9.14 4.22
N LEU A 17 -8.31 8.07 5.00
CA LEU A 17 -7.47 8.09 6.20
C LEU A 17 -5.99 8.08 5.85
N TRP A 18 -5.62 7.41 4.75
CA TRP A 18 -4.26 7.37 4.25
C TRP A 18 -4.20 8.04 2.88
N ASN A 19 -3.11 8.77 2.62
CA ASN A 19 -2.86 9.33 1.29
C ASN A 19 -1.85 8.45 0.55
N LYS A 20 -1.54 8.82 -0.69
CA LYS A 20 -0.61 8.03 -1.51
C LYS A 20 0.75 7.87 -0.86
N LYS A 21 1.24 8.92 -0.23
CA LYS A 21 2.54 8.88 0.43
C LYS A 21 2.54 7.84 1.54
N ARG A 22 1.44 7.76 2.29
CA ARG A 22 1.32 6.80 3.37
C ARG A 22 1.31 5.37 2.84
N VAL A 23 0.57 5.14 1.76
CA VAL A 23 0.53 3.83 1.12
C VAL A 23 1.90 3.46 0.59
N LYS A 24 2.61 4.42 0.02
CA LYS A 24 3.96 4.20 -0.48
C LYS A 24 4.91 3.80 0.65
N ASP A 25 4.77 4.42 1.81
CA ASP A 25 5.57 4.06 2.97
C ASP A 25 5.32 2.62 3.40
N ALA A 26 4.11 2.14 3.22
CA ALA A 26 3.78 0.77 3.59
C ALA A 26 4.50 -0.25 2.70
N VAL A 27 4.98 0.16 1.53
CA VAL A 27 5.74 -0.72 0.65
C VAL A 27 7.17 -0.89 1.16
N THR A 28 7.75 0.18 1.68
CA THR A 28 9.17 0.19 2.05
C THR A 28 9.42 0.07 3.55
N ASN A 29 8.42 0.28 4.38
CA ASN A 29 8.61 0.38 5.81
C ASN A 29 7.63 -0.53 6.55
N PRO A 30 8.09 -1.46 7.37
CA PRO A 30 9.49 -1.79 7.64
C PRO A 30 10.10 -2.63 6.51
N GLU A 31 11.40 -2.51 6.36
CA GLU A 31 12.11 -3.16 5.24
C GLU A 31 11.96 -4.67 5.21
N ASP A 32 12.03 -5.29 6.37
CA ASP A 32 11.99 -6.75 6.45
C ASP A 32 10.57 -7.31 6.43
N ARG A 33 9.55 -6.46 6.63
CA ARG A 33 8.15 -6.89 6.62
C ARG A 33 7.25 -5.81 6.01
N PRO A 34 7.38 -5.58 4.72
CA PRO A 34 6.52 -4.58 4.09
C PRO A 34 5.05 -5.00 4.20
N TRP A 35 4.19 -4.04 4.43
CA TRP A 35 2.76 -4.30 4.55
C TRP A 35 2.16 -4.72 3.22
N ILE A 36 2.65 -4.14 2.13
CA ILE A 36 2.16 -4.44 0.77
C ILE A 36 3.36 -4.42 -0.17
N THR A 37 3.14 -4.90 -1.39
CA THR A 37 4.18 -4.88 -2.42
C THR A 37 4.00 -3.67 -3.33
N ALA A 38 5.01 -3.40 -4.17
CA ALA A 38 4.93 -2.31 -5.14
C ALA A 38 3.77 -2.54 -6.11
N ALA A 39 3.53 -3.78 -6.51
CA ALA A 39 2.41 -4.10 -7.40
C ALA A 39 1.08 -3.80 -6.72
N GLU A 40 1.00 -4.05 -5.42
CA GLU A 40 -0.22 -3.77 -4.67
C GLU A 40 -0.44 -2.27 -4.50
N TYR A 41 0.64 -1.52 -4.38
CA TYR A 41 0.56 -0.06 -4.35
C TYR A 41 -0.12 0.45 -5.62
N GLU A 42 0.27 -0.10 -6.78
CA GLU A 42 -0.35 0.29 -8.03
C GLU A 42 -1.82 -0.06 -8.07
N GLU A 43 -2.19 -1.22 -7.56
CA GLU A 43 -3.59 -1.63 -7.53
C GLU A 43 -4.42 -0.72 -6.64
N ILE A 44 -3.86 -0.29 -5.52
CA ILE A 44 -4.58 0.53 -4.55
C ILE A 44 -4.72 1.96 -5.03
N THR A 45 -3.63 2.56 -5.47
CA THR A 45 -3.61 3.98 -5.81
C THR A 45 -3.84 4.26 -7.30
N GLY A 46 -3.64 3.26 -8.14
CA GLY A 46 -3.74 3.44 -9.58
C GLY A 46 -2.51 4.11 -10.19
N GLU A 47 -1.48 4.30 -9.39
CA GLU A 47 -0.24 4.93 -9.87
C GLU A 47 0.94 3.98 -9.71
N LYS A 48 1.89 4.13 -10.63
CA LYS A 48 3.07 3.28 -10.63
C LYS A 48 3.98 3.61 -9.45
N TYR A 49 4.46 2.58 -8.79
CA TYR A 49 5.40 2.76 -7.69
C TYR A 49 6.79 3.06 -8.24
N GLU A 50 7.42 4.08 -7.72
CA GLU A 50 8.79 4.40 -8.10
C GLU A 50 9.71 4.49 -6.91
#